data_871219201ed02de2ef761ac009fe404e
#
_entry.id   871219201ed02de2ef761ac009fe404e
#
_cell.length_a   1.000
_cell.length_b   1.000
_cell.length_c   1.000
_cell.angle_alpha   90.00
_cell.angle_beta   90.00
_cell.angle_gamma   90.00
#
_symmetry.space_group_name_H-M   'P 1'
#
loop_
_entity.id
_entity.type
_entity.pdbx_description
1 polymer ?
#
loop_
_entity_poly.entity_id
_entity_poly.type
_entity_poly.pdbx_seq_one_letter_code
_entity_poly.pdbx_strand_id
1 'polypeptide(L)'
;MLTELVRLGYVRQNRENSRYQLSAKLVALGFRYLASNGADIIQPILDRLAQDSGELVRLGVIDGARQTWIAKSQGARSGLRYDPDMGRDAPLFYTASGHAWLASLDDEQALQMVLRQGIADPE
;
A
#
# COMPACT_ATOMS: atom_id res chain seq x y z
N MET A 1 3.48 15.48 17.55
CA MET A 1 2.76 14.46 16.74
C MET A 1 2.56 13.14 17.51
N LEU A 2 3.61 12.42 17.95
CA LEU A 2 3.46 11.14 18.68
C LEU A 2 2.65 11.29 19.98
N THR A 3 2.88 12.33 20.77
CA THR A 3 2.10 12.61 21.99
C THR A 3 0.62 12.74 21.73
N GLU A 4 0.25 13.40 20.63
CA GLU A 4 -1.15 13.57 20.24
C GLU A 4 -1.76 12.24 19.78
N LEU A 5 -1.04 11.43 19.03
CA LEU A 5 -1.48 10.09 18.64
C LEU A 5 -1.69 9.16 19.85
N VAL A 6 -0.84 9.28 20.87
CA VAL A 6 -1.01 8.56 22.14
C VAL A 6 -2.26 9.06 22.86
N ARG A 7 -2.46 10.39 22.98
CA ARG A 7 -3.65 11.00 23.60
C ARG A 7 -4.94 10.56 22.92
N LEU A 8 -4.94 10.49 21.59
CA LEU A 8 -6.07 10.02 20.80
C LEU A 8 -6.24 8.49 20.79
N GLY A 9 -5.29 7.74 21.35
CA GLY A 9 -5.34 6.29 21.47
C GLY A 9 -5.00 5.52 20.18
N TYR A 10 -4.39 6.18 19.18
CA TYR A 10 -3.92 5.51 17.96
C TYR A 10 -2.58 4.82 18.13
N VAL A 11 -1.78 5.30 19.09
CA VAL A 11 -0.47 4.77 19.44
C VAL A 11 -0.41 4.53 20.94
N ARG A 12 0.30 3.52 21.38
CA ARG A 12 0.63 3.27 22.78
C ARG A 12 2.13 3.27 22.96
N GLN A 13 2.60 3.85 24.06
CA GLN A 13 3.99 3.73 24.46
C GLN A 13 4.14 2.60 25.45
N ASN A 14 5.03 1.65 25.16
CA ASN A 14 5.39 0.59 26.11
C ASN A 14 6.20 1.21 27.26
N ARG A 15 5.77 0.95 28.50
CA ARG A 15 6.39 1.53 29.70
C ARG A 15 7.76 0.94 30.04
N GLU A 16 8.03 -0.31 29.59
CA GLU A 16 9.28 -1.00 29.90
C GLU A 16 10.45 -0.59 29.01
N ASN A 17 10.19 -0.33 27.73
CA ASN A 17 11.22 -0.05 26.74
C ASN A 17 11.05 1.28 26.00
N SER A 18 10.07 2.07 26.42
CA SER A 18 9.72 3.37 25.81
C SER A 18 9.39 3.35 24.32
N ARG A 19 9.24 2.17 23.71
CA ARG A 19 8.91 2.02 22.28
C ARG A 19 7.44 2.31 22.03
N TYR A 20 7.16 2.91 20.86
CA TYR A 20 5.81 3.16 20.41
C TYR A 20 5.26 1.97 19.61
N GLN A 21 4.00 1.66 19.82
CA GLN A 21 3.27 0.60 19.14
C GLN A 21 1.94 1.13 18.60
N LEU A 22 1.55 0.70 17.41
CA LEU A 22 0.24 0.99 16.86
C LEU A 22 -0.84 0.30 17.69
N SER A 23 -1.99 0.96 17.86
CA SER A 23 -3.12 0.39 18.58
C SER A 23 -4.13 -0.26 17.63
N ALA A 24 -5.00 -1.11 18.16
CA ALA A 24 -6.10 -1.71 17.42
C ALA A 24 -7.07 -0.67 16.81
N LYS A 25 -7.06 0.57 17.31
CA LYS A 25 -7.87 1.67 16.76
C LYS A 25 -7.46 2.03 15.33
N LEU A 26 -6.15 1.96 15.00
CA LEU A 26 -5.67 2.14 13.63
C LEU A 26 -6.09 0.99 12.73
N VAL A 27 -6.07 -0.25 13.23
CA VAL A 27 -6.57 -1.41 12.47
C VAL A 27 -8.05 -1.24 12.14
N ALA A 28 -8.86 -0.80 13.11
CA ALA A 28 -10.28 -0.54 12.88
C ALA A 28 -10.53 0.55 11.82
N LEU A 29 -9.71 1.61 11.79
CA LEU A 29 -9.77 2.61 10.72
C LEU A 29 -9.41 2.01 9.36
N GLY A 30 -8.37 1.17 9.30
CA GLY A 30 -7.99 0.47 8.08
C GLY A 30 -9.12 -0.41 7.53
N PHE A 31 -9.78 -1.18 8.38
CA PHE A 31 -10.94 -1.97 7.96
C PHE A 31 -12.12 -1.12 7.48
N ARG A 32 -12.40 0.01 8.13
CA ARG A 32 -13.44 0.93 7.66
C ARG A 32 -13.10 1.53 6.30
N TYR A 33 -11.84 1.90 6.10
CA TYR A 33 -11.36 2.38 4.82
C TYR A 33 -11.56 1.33 3.72
N LEU A 34 -11.14 0.09 3.96
CA LEU A 34 -11.29 -1.01 3.02
C LEU A 34 -12.77 -1.29 2.70
N ALA A 35 -13.63 -1.35 3.70
CA ALA A 35 -15.06 -1.56 3.53
C ALA A 35 -15.73 -0.44 2.72
N SER A 36 -15.36 0.82 2.96
CA SER A 36 -15.92 1.96 2.22
C SER A 36 -15.44 2.05 0.77
N ASN A 37 -14.34 1.40 0.43
CA ASN A 37 -13.76 1.38 -0.92
C ASN A 37 -14.00 0.06 -1.68
N GLY A 38 -14.98 -0.74 -1.26
CA GLY A 38 -15.42 -1.92 -2.01
C GLY A 38 -14.46 -3.11 -1.94
N ALA A 39 -13.70 -3.27 -0.87
CA ALA A 39 -12.76 -4.37 -0.71
C ALA A 39 -13.43 -5.75 -0.89
N ASP A 40 -14.67 -5.90 -0.46
CA ASP A 40 -15.46 -7.13 -0.61
C ASP A 40 -15.71 -7.50 -2.09
N ILE A 41 -15.80 -6.49 -2.96
CA ILE A 41 -16.00 -6.69 -4.41
C ILE A 41 -14.65 -6.95 -5.09
N ILE A 42 -13.60 -6.32 -4.61
CA ILE A 42 -12.27 -6.35 -5.24
C ILE A 42 -11.55 -7.67 -4.95
N GLN A 43 -11.62 -8.19 -3.72
CA GLN A 43 -10.88 -9.40 -3.35
C GLN A 43 -11.19 -10.61 -4.25
N PRO A 44 -12.44 -10.94 -4.58
CA PRO A 44 -12.74 -12.03 -5.53
C PRO A 44 -12.13 -11.83 -6.92
N ILE A 45 -12.01 -10.57 -7.37
CA ILE A 45 -11.37 -10.26 -8.67
C ILE A 45 -9.88 -10.53 -8.61
N LEU A 46 -9.21 -10.10 -7.53
CA LEU A 46 -7.78 -10.37 -7.32
C LEU A 46 -7.52 -11.88 -7.22
N ASP A 47 -8.37 -12.61 -6.51
CA ASP A 47 -8.23 -14.05 -6.31
C ASP A 47 -8.35 -14.80 -7.64
N ARG A 48 -9.31 -14.41 -8.47
CA ARG A 48 -9.47 -14.98 -9.81
C ARG A 48 -8.28 -14.69 -10.70
N LEU A 49 -7.82 -13.43 -10.76
CA LEU A 49 -6.66 -13.04 -11.55
C LEU A 49 -5.38 -13.77 -11.09
N ALA A 50 -5.19 -13.91 -9.78
CA ALA A 50 -4.07 -14.64 -9.22
C ALA A 50 -4.12 -16.12 -9.57
N GLN A 51 -5.31 -16.73 -9.49
CA GLN A 51 -5.52 -18.13 -9.84
C GLN A 51 -5.28 -18.39 -11.34
N ASP A 52 -5.77 -17.51 -12.21
CA ASP A 52 -5.65 -17.65 -13.67
C ASP A 52 -4.20 -17.40 -14.13
N SER A 53 -3.49 -16.45 -13.54
CA SER A 53 -2.10 -16.11 -13.90
C SER A 53 -1.05 -16.98 -13.21
N GLY A 54 -1.37 -17.54 -12.05
CA GLY A 54 -0.38 -18.21 -11.18
C GLY A 54 0.59 -17.26 -10.47
N GLU A 55 0.32 -15.96 -10.50
CA GLU A 55 1.20 -14.91 -10.02
C GLU A 55 0.63 -14.16 -8.79
N LEU A 56 1.48 -13.35 -8.16
CA LEU A 56 1.05 -12.41 -7.13
C LEU A 56 0.32 -11.23 -7.79
N VAL A 57 -0.93 -11.04 -7.45
CA VAL A 57 -1.74 -9.88 -7.87
C VAL A 57 -1.92 -8.93 -6.69
N ARG A 58 -1.73 -7.64 -6.90
CA ARG A 58 -1.87 -6.62 -5.86
C ARG A 58 -2.75 -5.47 -6.32
N LEU A 59 -3.49 -4.89 -5.38
CA LEU A 59 -4.22 -3.64 -5.58
C LEU A 59 -3.47 -2.52 -4.88
N GLY A 60 -3.10 -1.48 -5.64
CA GLY A 60 -2.58 -0.23 -5.13
C GLY A 60 -3.61 0.88 -5.22
N VAL A 61 -3.66 1.73 -4.21
CA VAL A 61 -4.38 3.01 -4.26
C VAL A 61 -3.37 4.13 -4.34
N ILE A 62 -3.65 5.07 -5.23
CA ILE A 62 -2.83 6.26 -5.42
C ILE A 62 -3.52 7.43 -4.76
N ASP A 63 -2.81 8.08 -3.84
CA ASP A 63 -3.22 9.30 -3.18
C ASP A 63 -2.11 10.35 -3.33
N GLY A 64 -2.40 11.39 -4.10
CA GLY A 64 -1.40 12.37 -4.52
C GLY A 64 -0.26 11.69 -5.32
N ALA A 65 0.98 11.78 -4.83
CA ALA A 65 2.16 11.17 -5.45
C ALA A 65 2.56 9.84 -4.77
N ARG A 66 1.69 9.22 -3.98
CA ARG A 66 1.99 7.99 -3.23
C ARG A 66 1.10 6.86 -3.70
N GLN A 67 1.71 5.71 -3.96
CA GLN A 67 1.01 4.46 -4.21
C GLN A 67 1.16 3.56 -2.98
N THR A 68 0.04 3.11 -2.42
CA THR A 68 0.02 2.22 -1.25
C THR A 68 -0.69 0.93 -1.59
N TRP A 69 -0.06 -0.21 -1.29
CA TRP A 69 -0.67 -1.52 -1.48
C TRP A 69 -1.69 -1.82 -0.40
N ILE A 70 -2.94 -2.06 -0.77
CA ILE A 70 -4.04 -2.26 0.19
C ILE A 70 -4.66 -3.65 0.15
N ALA A 71 -4.46 -4.40 -0.93
CA ALA A 71 -4.94 -5.79 -1.04
C ALA A 71 -3.99 -6.61 -1.92
N LYS A 72 -3.99 -7.92 -1.73
CA LYS A 72 -3.20 -8.86 -2.51
C LYS A 72 -3.89 -10.21 -2.62
N SER A 73 -3.56 -10.96 -3.68
CA SER A 73 -3.86 -12.39 -3.81
C SER A 73 -2.66 -13.12 -4.41
N GLN A 74 -2.31 -14.27 -3.83
CA GLN A 74 -1.15 -15.06 -4.24
C GLN A 74 -1.58 -16.25 -5.08
N GLY A 75 -1.21 -16.25 -6.36
CA GLY A 75 -1.51 -17.33 -7.30
C GLY A 75 -0.46 -18.43 -7.35
N ALA A 76 0.78 -18.15 -6.96
CA ALA A 76 1.88 -19.12 -7.01
C ALA A 76 1.63 -20.29 -6.04
N ARG A 77 1.55 -21.50 -6.58
CA ARG A 77 1.33 -22.74 -5.81
C ARG A 77 2.64 -23.40 -5.36
N SER A 78 3.74 -23.12 -6.05
CA SER A 78 5.08 -23.65 -5.79
C SER A 78 6.14 -22.72 -6.33
N GLY A 79 7.40 -22.88 -5.90
CA GLY A 79 8.53 -22.07 -6.36
C GLY A 79 8.76 -20.82 -5.51
N LEU A 80 9.49 -19.85 -6.09
CA LEU A 80 9.83 -18.60 -5.43
C LEU A 80 8.57 -17.74 -5.28
N ARG A 81 8.23 -17.42 -4.03
CA ARG A 81 7.12 -16.51 -3.71
C ARG A 81 7.67 -15.15 -3.33
N TYR A 82 7.32 -14.16 -4.13
CA TYR A 82 7.54 -12.77 -3.76
C TYR A 82 6.34 -12.31 -2.91
N ASP A 83 6.57 -11.95 -1.66
CA ASP A 83 5.51 -11.49 -0.75
C ASP A 83 5.95 -10.20 -0.04
N PRO A 84 5.91 -9.07 -0.74
CA PRO A 84 6.32 -7.80 -0.17
C PRO A 84 5.33 -7.32 0.89
N ASP A 85 5.84 -6.51 1.82
CA ASP A 85 5.05 -5.92 2.89
C ASP A 85 3.87 -5.10 2.35
N MET A 86 2.69 -5.34 2.91
CA MET A 86 1.50 -4.52 2.67
C MET A 86 1.60 -3.19 3.41
N GLY A 87 0.97 -2.16 2.86
CA GLY A 87 0.98 -0.82 3.46
C GLY A 87 2.26 -0.02 3.22
N ARG A 88 3.26 -0.58 2.52
CA ARG A 88 4.43 0.19 2.09
C ARG A 88 4.10 1.03 0.87
N ASP A 89 4.68 2.20 0.83
CA ASP A 89 4.63 3.06 -0.35
C ASP A 89 5.48 2.43 -1.47
N ALA A 90 4.92 2.42 -2.68
CA ALA A 90 5.62 1.98 -3.86
C ALA A 90 6.06 3.21 -4.66
N PRO A 91 7.36 3.36 -4.95
CA PRO A 91 7.84 4.43 -5.80
C PRO A 91 7.26 4.32 -7.21
N LEU A 92 6.79 5.47 -7.74
CA LEU A 92 6.10 5.50 -9.03
C LEU A 92 7.08 5.36 -10.21
N PHE A 93 8.27 5.90 -10.10
CA PHE A 93 9.19 6.02 -11.22
C PHE A 93 9.96 4.74 -11.58
N TYR A 94 10.00 3.72 -10.69
CA TYR A 94 10.70 2.46 -10.99
C TYR A 94 9.86 1.19 -10.77
N THR A 95 8.57 1.33 -10.46
CA THR A 95 7.67 0.18 -10.36
C THR A 95 6.80 0.06 -11.60
N ALA A 96 6.50 -1.18 -12.04
CA ALA A 96 5.63 -1.42 -13.19
C ALA A 96 4.24 -0.79 -13.00
N SER A 97 3.68 -0.88 -11.80
CA SER A 97 2.40 -0.25 -11.45
C SER A 97 2.48 1.28 -11.46
N GLY A 98 3.60 1.85 -11.01
CA GLY A 98 3.84 3.29 -11.07
C GLY A 98 3.92 3.78 -12.50
N HIS A 99 4.66 3.08 -13.36
CA HIS A 99 4.73 3.40 -14.79
C HIS A 99 3.36 3.30 -15.47
N ALA A 100 2.58 2.27 -15.18
CA ALA A 100 1.24 2.12 -15.74
C ALA A 100 0.33 3.28 -15.34
N TRP A 101 0.44 3.75 -14.10
CA TRP A 101 -0.33 4.92 -13.65
C TRP A 101 0.18 6.22 -14.27
N LEU A 102 1.50 6.46 -14.28
CA LEU A 102 2.08 7.66 -14.89
C LEU A 102 1.71 7.76 -16.38
N ALA A 103 1.68 6.62 -17.10
CA ALA A 103 1.26 6.56 -18.49
C ALA A 103 -0.22 6.92 -18.72
N SER A 104 -1.05 6.96 -17.69
CA SER A 104 -2.46 7.42 -17.77
C SER A 104 -2.63 8.93 -17.61
N LEU A 105 -1.56 9.63 -17.24
CA LEU A 105 -1.51 11.08 -17.06
C LEU A 105 -0.94 11.76 -18.33
N ASP A 106 -1.13 13.06 -18.44
CA ASP A 106 -0.34 13.84 -19.40
C ASP A 106 1.12 14.01 -18.93
N ASP A 107 2.01 14.36 -19.84
CA ASP A 107 3.45 14.42 -19.56
C ASP A 107 3.80 15.42 -18.44
N GLU A 108 3.11 16.55 -18.36
CA GLU A 108 3.33 17.56 -17.32
C GLU A 108 2.93 17.05 -15.95
N GLN A 109 1.76 16.43 -15.85
CA GLN A 109 1.26 15.82 -14.61
C GLN A 109 2.18 14.67 -14.16
N ALA A 110 2.59 13.80 -15.07
CA ALA A 110 3.49 12.68 -14.78
C ALA A 110 4.83 13.19 -14.24
N LEU A 111 5.42 14.21 -14.90
CA LEU A 111 6.67 14.80 -14.44
C LEU A 111 6.55 15.43 -13.06
N GLN A 112 5.49 16.18 -12.81
CA GLN A 112 5.24 16.77 -11.48
C GLN A 112 5.10 15.71 -10.38
N MET A 113 4.47 14.58 -10.66
CA MET A 113 4.32 13.49 -9.69
C MET A 113 5.67 12.86 -9.35
N VAL A 114 6.51 12.60 -10.36
CA VAL A 114 7.87 12.07 -10.15
C VAL A 114 8.72 13.05 -9.34
N LEU A 115 8.68 14.33 -9.66
CA LEU A 115 9.41 15.36 -8.93
C LEU A 115 8.96 15.52 -7.48
N ARG A 116 7.66 15.39 -7.20
CA ARG A 116 7.13 15.44 -5.82
C ARG A 116 7.56 14.25 -4.97
N GLN A 117 7.64 13.07 -5.56
CA GLN A 117 8.09 11.88 -4.86
C GLN A 117 9.60 11.90 -4.61
N GLY A 118 10.36 12.58 -5.47
CA GLY A 118 11.81 12.57 -5.49
C GLY A 118 12.35 11.31 -6.19
N ILE A 119 13.47 11.48 -6.87
CA ILE A 119 14.22 10.38 -7.48
C ILE A 119 15.23 9.92 -6.41
N ALA A 120 14.78 9.09 -5.47
CA ALA A 120 15.69 8.44 -4.54
C ALA A 120 16.25 7.19 -5.23
N ASP A 121 17.58 7.05 -5.23
CA ASP A 121 18.23 5.81 -5.65
C ASP A 121 17.70 4.66 -4.76
N PRO A 122 17.25 3.55 -5.33
CA PRO A 122 16.94 2.38 -4.54
C PRO A 122 18.25 1.83 -3.96
N GLU A 123 18.40 1.90 -2.61
CA GLU A 123 19.45 1.17 -1.90
C GLU A 123 19.22 -0.34 -1.98
#